data_60dbc92a78608acf9c4b9b907424b9d6
#
_entry.id   60dbc92a78608acf9c4b9b907424b9d6
#
_cell.length_a   1.000
_cell.length_b   1.000
_cell.length_c   1.000
_cell.angle_alpha   90.00
_cell.angle_beta   90.00
_cell.angle_gamma   90.00
#
_symmetry.space_group_name_H-M   'P 1'
#
loop_
_entity.id
_entity.type
_entity.pdbx_description
1 polymer ?
#
loop_
_entity_poly.entity_id
_entity_poly.type
_entity_poly.pdbx_seq_one_letter_code
_entity_poly.pdbx_strand_id
1 'polypeptide(L)'
;GAGDEVVVHAGTYRESVDPRFGGESATNRIVYRAAAGEPRPVITGSERIDTWQPEGDGVWKAVIPNAFFNGYNPYVETVFGDWTVYPDPKVEVRHLGDVYLNGKSFYEVASLDKVRNPQRWDTGRDAATDSIVPLIDPDATVNVWCCAVDDEATTIWANFHEADPNAELTEINVRETCFYPSRPFVNYITVSGFEMAQAACP
;
A
#
# COMPACT_ATOMS: atom_id res chain seq x y z
N GLY A 1 18.65 23.82 4.46
CA GLY A 1 18.09 25.01 3.77
C GLY A 1 18.22 24.91 2.27
N ALA A 2 17.88 25.98 1.54
CA ALA A 2 18.04 26.01 0.09
C ALA A 2 19.48 25.69 -0.33
N GLY A 3 19.63 24.84 -1.35
CA GLY A 3 20.91 24.32 -1.81
C GLY A 3 21.44 23.10 -1.05
N ASP A 4 20.73 22.67 0.00
CA ASP A 4 21.14 21.46 0.72
C ASP A 4 20.84 20.19 -0.08
N GLU A 5 21.67 19.19 0.12
CA GLU A 5 21.53 17.87 -0.43
C GLU A 5 21.40 16.83 0.70
N VAL A 6 20.37 15.98 0.62
CA VAL A 6 20.15 14.82 1.48
C VAL A 6 20.48 13.57 0.66
N VAL A 7 21.54 12.88 1.05
CA VAL A 7 21.99 11.65 0.39
C VAL A 7 21.51 10.47 1.22
N VAL A 8 20.72 9.58 0.61
CA VAL A 8 20.13 8.42 1.26
C VAL A 8 20.81 7.15 0.75
N HIS A 9 21.35 6.36 1.67
CA HIS A 9 22.03 5.10 1.38
C HIS A 9 21.02 3.98 1.11
N ALA A 10 21.50 2.87 0.55
CA ALA A 10 20.69 1.69 0.32
C ALA A 10 20.04 1.19 1.62
N GLY A 11 18.77 0.83 1.55
CA GLY A 11 17.99 0.34 2.70
C GLY A 11 16.50 0.41 2.44
N THR A 12 15.72 -0.19 3.34
CA THR A 12 14.25 -0.07 3.35
C THR A 12 13.85 0.84 4.51
N TYR A 13 13.22 1.95 4.18
CA TYR A 13 12.79 2.99 5.09
C TYR A 13 11.26 2.95 5.22
N ARG A 14 10.77 2.51 6.39
CA ARG A 14 9.35 2.43 6.71
C ARG A 14 8.88 3.73 7.33
N GLU A 15 8.74 4.74 6.48
CA GLU A 15 8.42 6.10 6.92
C GLU A 15 7.67 6.87 5.83
N SER A 16 7.08 8.00 6.22
CA SER A 16 6.60 9.03 5.32
C SER A 16 7.49 10.27 5.47
N VAL A 17 8.12 10.68 4.39
CA VAL A 17 9.00 11.85 4.38
C VAL A 17 8.17 13.10 4.14
N ASP A 18 8.12 13.99 5.13
CA ASP A 18 7.46 15.30 5.06
C ASP A 18 8.49 16.44 5.03
N PRO A 19 8.90 16.92 3.87
CA PRO A 19 9.82 18.04 3.77
C PRO A 19 9.20 19.33 4.30
N ARG A 20 9.79 19.89 5.35
CA ARG A 20 9.28 21.11 6.00
C ARG A 20 9.71 22.39 5.28
N PHE A 21 10.76 22.32 4.45
CA PHE A 21 11.36 23.44 3.77
C PHE A 21 11.58 23.12 2.30
N GLY A 22 11.43 24.12 1.44
CA GLY A 22 11.77 24.07 0.03
C GLY A 22 13.05 24.81 -0.28
N GLY A 23 13.49 24.74 -1.53
CA GLY A 23 14.51 25.61 -2.10
C GLY A 23 13.97 27.02 -2.36
N GLU A 24 14.84 27.91 -2.83
CA GLU A 24 14.51 29.31 -3.12
C GLU A 24 14.24 29.56 -4.61
N SER A 25 14.83 28.76 -5.49
CA SER A 25 14.71 28.92 -6.93
C SER A 25 14.95 27.61 -7.69
N ALA A 26 14.77 27.62 -8.98
CA ALA A 26 15.07 26.49 -9.86
C ALA A 26 16.55 26.05 -9.82
N THR A 27 17.45 26.97 -9.51
CA THR A 27 18.90 26.72 -9.39
C THR A 27 19.40 26.59 -7.96
N ASN A 28 18.51 26.83 -6.97
CA ASN A 28 18.84 26.72 -5.53
C ASN A 28 17.79 25.83 -4.85
N ARG A 29 17.79 24.55 -5.23
CA ARG A 29 16.82 23.54 -4.79
C ARG A 29 17.32 22.80 -3.55
N ILE A 30 16.40 22.19 -2.81
CA ILE A 30 16.74 21.11 -1.88
C ILE A 30 16.66 19.79 -2.67
N VAL A 31 17.71 18.98 -2.57
CA VAL A 31 17.81 17.71 -3.31
C VAL A 31 17.81 16.54 -2.34
N TYR A 32 16.86 15.63 -2.52
CA TYR A 32 16.87 14.31 -1.91
C TYR A 32 17.27 13.31 -2.97
N ARG A 33 18.38 12.61 -2.79
CA ARG A 33 18.84 11.65 -3.78
C ARG A 33 19.42 10.37 -3.16
N ALA A 34 19.34 9.28 -3.91
CA ALA A 34 20.04 8.06 -3.57
C ALA A 34 21.57 8.24 -3.64
N ALA A 35 22.30 7.53 -2.81
CA ALA A 35 23.75 7.43 -2.86
C ALA A 35 24.18 6.78 -4.19
N ALA A 36 25.18 7.36 -4.84
CA ALA A 36 25.68 6.84 -6.10
C ALA A 36 26.43 5.52 -5.91
N GLY A 37 26.20 4.57 -6.82
CA GLY A 37 26.90 3.27 -6.79
C GLY A 37 26.33 2.26 -5.79
N GLU A 38 25.23 2.60 -5.12
CA GLU A 38 24.51 1.71 -4.20
C GLU A 38 23.16 1.27 -4.83
N PRO A 39 22.58 0.14 -4.33
CA PRO A 39 21.18 -0.17 -4.64
C PRO A 39 20.24 0.98 -4.25
N ARG A 40 19.12 1.10 -4.97
CA ARG A 40 18.14 2.14 -4.68
C ARG A 40 17.57 1.98 -3.28
N PRO A 41 17.54 3.04 -2.46
CA PRO A 41 16.79 3.03 -1.22
C PRO A 41 15.29 2.94 -1.51
N VAL A 42 14.59 2.13 -0.73
CA VAL A 42 13.14 1.97 -0.80
C VAL A 42 12.50 2.74 0.34
N ILE A 43 11.61 3.68 0.03
CA ILE A 43 10.73 4.29 1.02
C ILE A 43 9.39 3.58 0.89
N THR A 44 8.92 2.94 1.97
CA THR A 44 7.69 2.17 1.92
C THR A 44 6.63 2.66 2.90
N GLY A 45 5.39 2.70 2.42
CA GLY A 45 4.22 3.01 3.23
C GLY A 45 3.73 1.84 4.08
N SER A 46 4.34 0.67 3.97
CA SER A 46 3.94 -0.54 4.68
C SER A 46 4.68 -0.76 6.00
N GLU A 47 4.09 -1.62 6.83
CA GLU A 47 4.73 -2.26 7.99
C GLU A 47 4.66 -3.77 7.87
N ARG A 48 5.68 -4.45 8.42
CA ARG A 48 5.68 -5.90 8.54
C ARG A 48 4.73 -6.34 9.66
N ILE A 49 3.93 -7.37 9.37
CA ILE A 49 3.06 -8.01 10.35
C ILE A 49 3.47 -9.48 10.48
N ASP A 50 3.81 -9.90 11.69
CA ASP A 50 4.23 -11.26 12.05
C ASP A 50 3.38 -11.85 13.19
N THR A 51 2.18 -11.31 13.37
CA THR A 51 1.23 -11.70 14.43
C THR A 51 -0.05 -12.33 13.85
N TRP A 52 0.05 -12.90 12.66
CA TRP A 52 -1.06 -13.59 12.02
C TRP A 52 -1.44 -14.86 12.78
N GLN A 53 -2.73 -15.09 12.92
CA GLN A 53 -3.33 -16.25 13.57
C GLN A 53 -4.05 -17.11 12.54
N PRO A 54 -3.83 -18.44 12.49
CA PRO A 54 -4.51 -19.29 11.51
C PRO A 54 -6.00 -19.42 11.83
N GLU A 55 -6.83 -19.32 10.79
CA GLU A 55 -8.29 -19.51 10.82
C GLU A 55 -8.74 -20.78 10.07
N GLY A 56 -7.79 -21.56 9.54
CA GLY A 56 -8.05 -22.76 8.73
C GLY A 56 -8.14 -22.47 7.23
N ASP A 57 -7.97 -23.51 6.43
CA ASP A 57 -8.10 -23.49 4.96
C ASP A 57 -7.23 -22.43 4.26
N GLY A 58 -6.03 -22.20 4.76
CA GLY A 58 -5.11 -21.19 4.23
C GLY A 58 -5.42 -19.75 4.63
N VAL A 59 -6.51 -19.53 5.38
CA VAL A 59 -6.91 -18.21 5.86
C VAL A 59 -6.24 -17.89 7.19
N TRP A 60 -5.72 -16.69 7.28
CA TRP A 60 -5.12 -16.14 8.49
C TRP A 60 -5.75 -14.80 8.84
N LYS A 61 -5.71 -14.47 10.13
CA LYS A 61 -6.26 -13.24 10.68
C LYS A 61 -5.19 -12.45 11.42
N ALA A 62 -5.12 -11.14 11.18
CA ALA A 62 -4.38 -10.19 12.01
C ALA A 62 -5.34 -9.19 12.64
N VAL A 63 -5.15 -8.89 13.93
CA VAL A 63 -5.89 -7.86 14.66
C VAL A 63 -4.92 -6.75 15.01
N ILE A 64 -5.09 -5.60 14.38
CA ILE A 64 -4.19 -4.45 14.48
C ILE A 64 -4.90 -3.35 15.27
N PRO A 65 -4.39 -2.92 16.43
CA PRO A 65 -4.97 -1.78 17.15
C PRO A 65 -5.02 -0.53 16.26
N ASN A 66 -6.11 0.22 16.26
CA ASN A 66 -6.24 1.41 15.41
C ASN A 66 -5.18 2.47 15.71
N ALA A 67 -4.63 2.50 16.91
CA ALA A 67 -3.50 3.37 17.26
C ALA A 67 -2.22 3.08 16.45
N PHE A 68 -2.07 1.88 15.88
CA PHE A 68 -0.95 1.50 15.02
C PHE A 68 -0.86 2.36 13.75
N PHE A 69 -1.99 2.81 13.25
CA PHE A 69 -2.09 3.62 12.03
C PHE A 69 -1.79 5.12 12.25
N ASN A 70 -1.49 5.53 13.48
CA ASN A 70 -1.10 6.91 13.82
C ASN A 70 -2.04 7.99 13.24
N GLY A 71 -3.35 7.73 13.26
CA GLY A 71 -4.39 8.68 12.82
C GLY A 71 -4.79 8.60 11.35
N TYR A 72 -4.11 7.80 10.52
CA TYR A 72 -4.53 7.52 9.15
C TYR A 72 -4.66 6.00 8.96
N ASN A 73 -5.89 5.52 8.86
CA ASN A 73 -6.17 4.10 8.68
C ASN A 73 -6.68 3.83 7.25
N PRO A 74 -5.86 3.27 6.36
CA PRO A 74 -6.25 3.03 4.97
C PRO A 74 -7.37 1.99 4.82
N TYR A 75 -7.68 1.22 5.86
CA TYR A 75 -8.74 0.20 5.85
C TYR A 75 -10.14 0.77 6.11
N VAL A 76 -10.27 2.07 6.42
CA VAL A 76 -11.54 2.81 6.44
C VAL A 76 -11.67 3.79 5.27
N GLU A 77 -10.56 4.15 4.65
CA GLU A 77 -10.54 5.03 3.49
C GLU A 77 -10.90 4.25 2.23
N THR A 78 -11.88 4.74 1.48
CA THR A 78 -12.36 4.04 0.27
C THR A 78 -11.70 4.59 -0.99
N VAL A 79 -11.43 3.71 -1.94
CA VAL A 79 -11.02 4.12 -3.29
C VAL A 79 -12.14 4.91 -3.93
N PHE A 80 -11.87 6.16 -4.30
CA PHE A 80 -12.85 7.03 -4.96
C PHE A 80 -12.19 7.80 -6.13
N GLY A 81 -13.04 8.26 -7.03
CA GLY A 81 -12.64 9.06 -8.19
C GLY A 81 -13.86 9.32 -9.06
N ASP A 82 -13.68 10.07 -10.13
CA ASP A 82 -14.73 10.36 -11.10
C ASP A 82 -15.23 9.11 -11.87
N TRP A 83 -14.48 8.00 -11.78
CA TRP A 83 -14.85 6.67 -12.31
C TRP A 83 -15.55 5.76 -11.30
N THR A 84 -15.62 6.14 -10.03
CA THR A 84 -16.20 5.32 -8.96
C THR A 84 -17.12 6.17 -8.08
N VAL A 85 -18.42 5.87 -8.10
CA VAL A 85 -19.42 6.57 -7.30
C VAL A 85 -19.99 5.59 -6.28
N TYR A 86 -19.78 5.86 -4.99
CA TYR A 86 -20.41 5.12 -3.90
C TYR A 86 -21.58 5.89 -3.30
N PRO A 87 -22.61 5.20 -2.79
CA PRO A 87 -22.85 3.76 -2.93
C PRO A 87 -23.46 3.40 -4.30
N ASP A 88 -22.85 2.44 -4.99
CA ASP A 88 -23.45 1.78 -6.16
C ASP A 88 -23.63 0.28 -5.81
N PRO A 89 -24.84 -0.27 -5.85
CA PRO A 89 -25.09 -1.67 -5.51
C PRO A 89 -24.40 -2.68 -6.46
N LYS A 90 -23.87 -2.20 -7.59
CA LYS A 90 -23.14 -3.02 -8.56
C LYS A 90 -21.62 -3.00 -8.35
N VAL A 91 -21.15 -2.09 -7.51
CA VAL A 91 -19.71 -1.90 -7.27
C VAL A 91 -19.40 -2.25 -5.82
N GLU A 92 -18.58 -3.25 -5.61
CA GLU A 92 -18.09 -3.56 -4.28
C GLU A 92 -17.18 -2.43 -3.78
N VAL A 93 -17.34 -2.05 -2.52
CA VAL A 93 -16.45 -1.07 -1.88
C VAL A 93 -15.04 -1.65 -1.86
N ARG A 94 -14.06 -0.82 -2.21
CA ARG A 94 -12.64 -1.10 -2.09
C ARG A 94 -12.00 -0.04 -1.20
N HIS A 95 -11.10 -0.48 -0.35
CA HIS A 95 -10.37 0.40 0.54
C HIS A 95 -8.98 0.73 -0.01
N LEU A 96 -8.34 1.75 0.54
CA LEU A 96 -6.95 2.09 0.25
C LEU A 96 -5.97 1.15 0.99
N GLY A 97 -6.50 0.32 1.89
CA GLY A 97 -5.77 -0.76 2.54
C GLY A 97 -5.31 -1.84 1.57
N ASP A 98 -4.22 -2.51 1.88
CA ASP A 98 -3.70 -3.64 1.09
C ASP A 98 -2.88 -4.61 1.96
N VAL A 99 -2.78 -5.85 1.49
CA VAL A 99 -1.96 -6.92 2.08
C VAL A 99 -0.94 -7.38 1.05
N TYR A 100 0.29 -7.53 1.48
CA TYR A 100 1.38 -7.96 0.61
C TYR A 100 2.06 -9.21 1.17
N LEU A 101 2.36 -10.16 0.29
CA LEU A 101 3.24 -11.30 0.59
C LEU A 101 4.44 -11.26 -0.36
N ASN A 102 5.64 -11.14 0.20
CA ASN A 102 6.88 -11.03 -0.58
C ASN A 102 6.83 -9.92 -1.65
N GLY A 103 6.22 -8.77 -1.28
CA GLY A 103 6.06 -7.60 -2.14
C GLY A 103 4.93 -7.71 -3.18
N LYS A 104 4.17 -8.80 -3.22
CA LYS A 104 3.00 -8.98 -4.12
C LYS A 104 1.72 -8.61 -3.38
N SER A 105 0.95 -7.70 -3.96
CA SER A 105 -0.36 -7.26 -3.49
C SER A 105 -1.41 -8.35 -3.63
N PHE A 106 -2.34 -8.40 -2.70
CA PHE A 106 -3.52 -9.26 -2.70
C PHE A 106 -4.74 -8.47 -3.18
N TYR A 107 -5.75 -9.17 -3.67
CA TYR A 107 -7.00 -8.55 -4.09
C TYR A 107 -7.99 -8.45 -2.92
N GLU A 108 -8.54 -7.26 -2.69
CA GLU A 108 -9.61 -7.11 -1.73
C GLU A 108 -10.90 -7.78 -2.23
N VAL A 109 -11.59 -8.47 -1.31
CA VAL A 109 -12.92 -9.06 -1.54
C VAL A 109 -13.90 -8.62 -0.47
N ALA A 110 -15.19 -8.61 -0.79
CA ALA A 110 -16.21 -8.00 0.05
C ALA A 110 -16.54 -8.76 1.35
N SER A 111 -16.05 -9.97 1.55
CA SER A 111 -16.42 -10.78 2.72
C SER A 111 -15.43 -11.87 3.04
N LEU A 112 -15.44 -12.31 4.29
CA LEU A 112 -14.65 -13.46 4.76
C LEU A 112 -15.02 -14.77 4.02
N ASP A 113 -16.26 -14.94 3.59
CA ASP A 113 -16.65 -16.10 2.78
C ASP A 113 -15.89 -16.14 1.45
N LYS A 114 -15.72 -14.97 0.81
CA LYS A 114 -14.90 -14.85 -0.42
C LYS A 114 -13.40 -15.04 -0.17
N VAL A 115 -12.91 -14.71 1.03
CA VAL A 115 -11.52 -15.00 1.42
C VAL A 115 -11.33 -16.53 1.59
N ARG A 116 -12.30 -17.21 2.16
CA ARG A 116 -12.26 -18.67 2.32
C ARG A 116 -12.44 -19.44 1.01
N ASN A 117 -13.20 -18.87 0.09
CA ASN A 117 -13.55 -19.47 -1.20
C ASN A 117 -13.13 -18.57 -2.37
N PRO A 118 -11.81 -18.31 -2.55
CA PRO A 118 -11.35 -17.39 -3.57
C PRO A 118 -11.66 -17.92 -4.98
N GLN A 119 -12.07 -17.01 -5.86
CA GLN A 119 -12.37 -17.34 -7.26
C GLN A 119 -11.19 -16.93 -8.14
N ARG A 120 -10.71 -17.88 -8.95
CA ARG A 120 -9.68 -17.60 -9.94
C ARG A 120 -10.30 -16.96 -11.19
N TRP A 121 -9.67 -15.91 -11.69
CA TRP A 121 -10.08 -15.19 -12.89
C TRP A 121 -8.98 -15.27 -13.94
N ASP A 122 -9.35 -15.61 -15.18
CA ASP A 122 -8.43 -15.64 -16.32
C ASP A 122 -8.44 -14.33 -17.11
N THR A 123 -9.48 -13.52 -16.91
CA THR A 123 -9.68 -12.27 -17.64
C THR A 123 -10.07 -11.15 -16.70
N GLY A 124 -9.69 -9.93 -17.08
CA GLY A 124 -10.13 -8.69 -16.48
C GLY A 124 -10.78 -7.78 -17.52
N ARG A 125 -11.17 -6.58 -17.10
CA ARG A 125 -11.72 -5.56 -17.97
C ARG A 125 -10.71 -4.41 -18.10
N ASP A 126 -10.36 -4.07 -19.33
CA ASP A 126 -9.56 -2.88 -19.61
C ASP A 126 -10.42 -1.62 -19.44
N ALA A 127 -10.01 -0.72 -18.55
CA ALA A 127 -10.78 0.46 -18.20
C ALA A 127 -10.88 1.50 -19.34
N ALA A 128 -9.89 1.54 -20.24
CA ALA A 128 -9.86 2.51 -21.34
C ALA A 128 -10.75 2.09 -22.52
N THR A 129 -10.83 0.79 -22.78
CA THR A 129 -11.53 0.24 -23.95
C THR A 129 -12.82 -0.50 -23.60
N ASP A 130 -13.08 -0.71 -22.32
CA ASP A 130 -14.18 -1.53 -21.78
C ASP A 130 -14.17 -2.99 -22.28
N SER A 131 -13.04 -3.42 -22.83
CA SER A 131 -12.86 -4.75 -23.40
C SER A 131 -12.44 -5.77 -22.35
N ILE A 132 -12.86 -7.04 -22.54
CA ILE A 132 -12.36 -8.15 -21.74
C ILE A 132 -10.97 -8.53 -22.26
N VAL A 133 -9.99 -8.54 -21.37
CA VAL A 133 -8.59 -8.85 -21.68
C VAL A 133 -8.07 -9.98 -20.77
N PRO A 134 -7.15 -10.81 -21.25
CA PRO A 134 -6.48 -11.80 -20.40
C PRO A 134 -5.69 -11.09 -19.28
N LEU A 135 -5.72 -11.66 -18.07
CA LEU A 135 -4.86 -11.20 -16.97
C LEU A 135 -3.43 -11.69 -17.19
N ILE A 136 -2.46 -10.89 -16.74
CA ILE A 136 -1.03 -11.24 -16.83
C ILE A 136 -0.70 -12.37 -15.85
N ASP A 137 -1.28 -12.34 -14.65
CA ASP A 137 -1.07 -13.34 -13.60
C ASP A 137 -2.44 -13.77 -13.03
N PRO A 138 -3.15 -14.71 -13.71
CA PRO A 138 -4.43 -15.22 -13.23
C PRO A 138 -4.35 -15.92 -11.87
N ASP A 139 -3.22 -16.55 -11.55
CA ASP A 139 -3.04 -17.27 -10.28
C ASP A 139 -2.94 -16.32 -9.09
N ALA A 140 -2.52 -15.07 -9.29
CA ALA A 140 -2.53 -14.05 -8.24
C ALA A 140 -3.94 -13.69 -7.78
N THR A 141 -4.98 -13.91 -8.58
CA THR A 141 -6.37 -13.51 -8.27
C THR A 141 -7.00 -14.31 -7.11
N VAL A 142 -6.40 -15.42 -6.70
CA VAL A 142 -6.84 -16.18 -5.54
C VAL A 142 -6.16 -15.72 -4.24
N ASN A 143 -5.15 -14.86 -4.33
CA ASN A 143 -4.57 -14.20 -3.16
C ASN A 143 -5.47 -13.03 -2.78
N VAL A 144 -6.31 -13.25 -1.80
CA VAL A 144 -7.40 -12.33 -1.47
C VAL A 144 -7.42 -11.98 0.01
N TRP A 145 -7.94 -10.80 0.31
CA TRP A 145 -8.11 -10.31 1.68
C TRP A 145 -9.42 -9.54 1.85
N CYS A 146 -9.87 -9.42 3.09
CA CYS A 146 -10.91 -8.48 3.51
C CYS A 146 -10.60 -7.94 4.90
N CYS A 147 -11.29 -6.89 5.31
CA CYS A 147 -11.17 -6.34 6.65
C CYS A 147 -12.52 -6.02 7.28
N ALA A 148 -12.46 -5.82 8.59
CA ALA A 148 -13.50 -5.16 9.38
C ALA A 148 -12.82 -4.23 10.38
N VAL A 149 -13.33 -3.02 10.52
CA VAL A 149 -12.80 -2.01 11.43
C VAL A 149 -13.87 -1.64 12.45
N ASP A 150 -13.50 -1.65 13.71
CA ASP A 150 -14.30 -1.14 14.81
C ASP A 150 -13.57 0.02 15.53
N ASP A 151 -14.09 0.47 16.67
CA ASP A 151 -13.53 1.60 17.41
C ASP A 151 -12.13 1.33 17.98
N GLU A 152 -11.75 0.06 18.16
CA GLU A 152 -10.51 -0.34 18.83
C GLU A 152 -9.47 -0.89 17.85
N ALA A 153 -9.91 -1.67 16.85
CA ALA A 153 -9.02 -2.42 16.00
C ALA A 153 -9.49 -2.55 14.54
N THR A 154 -8.51 -2.77 13.69
CA THR A 154 -8.67 -3.23 12.32
C THR A 154 -8.36 -4.71 12.27
N THR A 155 -9.35 -5.54 11.94
CA THR A 155 -9.17 -6.97 11.72
C THR A 155 -9.05 -7.25 10.23
N ILE A 156 -7.97 -7.91 9.84
CA ILE A 156 -7.69 -8.28 8.44
C ILE A 156 -7.68 -9.80 8.34
N TRP A 157 -8.40 -10.34 7.37
CA TRP A 157 -8.33 -11.74 6.96
C TRP A 157 -7.73 -11.82 5.57
N ALA A 158 -6.76 -12.72 5.39
CA ALA A 158 -6.14 -12.96 4.09
C ALA A 158 -5.94 -14.45 3.85
N ASN A 159 -6.06 -14.88 2.60
CA ASN A 159 -5.79 -16.25 2.21
C ASN A 159 -4.37 -16.37 1.67
N PHE A 160 -3.49 -16.95 2.49
CA PHE A 160 -2.09 -17.19 2.17
C PHE A 160 -1.86 -18.60 1.61
N HIS A 161 -2.93 -19.39 1.44
CA HIS A 161 -2.89 -20.78 0.98
C HIS A 161 -1.98 -21.64 1.86
N GLU A 162 -0.88 -22.14 1.33
CA GLU A 162 0.07 -22.97 2.05
C GLU A 162 1.21 -22.18 2.72
N ALA A 163 1.30 -20.88 2.47
CA ALA A 163 2.34 -20.03 3.06
C ALA A 163 2.06 -19.71 4.53
N ASP A 164 3.10 -19.70 5.35
CA ASP A 164 3.03 -19.18 6.70
C ASP A 164 3.40 -17.67 6.68
N PRO A 165 2.41 -16.77 6.87
CA PRO A 165 2.66 -15.34 6.78
C PRO A 165 3.58 -14.82 7.88
N ASN A 166 3.78 -15.55 8.97
CA ASN A 166 4.71 -15.16 10.03
C ASN A 166 6.16 -15.56 9.70
N ALA A 167 6.35 -16.54 8.81
CA ALA A 167 7.68 -16.96 8.34
C ALA A 167 8.15 -16.17 7.11
N GLU A 168 7.20 -15.63 6.34
CA GLU A 168 7.44 -14.88 5.11
C GLU A 168 7.46 -13.36 5.36
N LEU A 169 7.83 -12.58 4.34
CA LEU A 169 7.69 -11.11 4.38
C LEU A 169 6.23 -10.75 4.09
N THR A 170 5.46 -10.60 5.15
CA THR A 170 4.07 -10.16 5.07
C THR A 170 3.93 -8.74 5.59
N GLU A 171 3.31 -7.88 4.79
CA GLU A 171 3.21 -6.45 5.03
C GLU A 171 1.78 -5.96 4.81
N ILE A 172 1.45 -4.86 5.48
CA ILE A 172 0.24 -4.09 5.23
C ILE A 172 0.61 -2.63 5.03
N ASN A 173 -0.08 -1.91 4.16
CA ASN A 173 0.13 -0.46 4.08
C ASN A 173 -0.50 0.25 5.27
N VAL A 174 0.19 1.27 5.77
CA VAL A 174 -0.23 2.02 6.98
C VAL A 174 -0.03 3.52 6.84
N ARG A 175 0.57 3.96 5.72
CA ARG A 175 0.86 5.38 5.44
C ARG A 175 0.18 5.82 4.16
N GLU A 176 -0.31 7.03 4.18
CA GLU A 176 -0.94 7.65 3.02
C GLU A 176 0.07 7.83 1.88
N THR A 177 1.26 8.34 2.18
CA THR A 177 2.29 8.67 1.19
C THR A 177 3.68 8.25 1.65
N CYS A 178 4.59 8.01 0.69
CA CYS A 178 6.01 7.80 0.97
C CYS A 178 6.78 9.12 1.08
N PHE A 179 6.43 10.11 0.25
CA PHE A 179 7.09 11.42 0.22
C PHE A 179 6.07 12.49 -0.16
N TYR A 180 5.71 13.35 0.78
CA TYR A 180 4.74 14.40 0.53
C TYR A 180 4.96 15.61 1.45
N PRO A 181 5.18 16.82 0.93
CA PRO A 181 5.24 18.04 1.74
C PRO A 181 3.83 18.41 2.20
N SER A 182 3.53 18.21 3.49
CA SER A 182 2.22 18.51 4.08
C SER A 182 1.89 20.00 4.16
N ARG A 183 2.91 20.86 4.10
CA ARG A 183 2.76 22.33 4.13
C ARG A 183 2.62 22.90 2.73
N PRO A 184 1.76 23.90 2.54
CA PRO A 184 1.67 24.61 1.27
C PRO A 184 2.97 25.40 0.99
N PHE A 185 3.22 25.64 -0.28
CA PHE A 185 4.36 26.46 -0.76
C PHE A 185 5.76 25.88 -0.50
N VAL A 186 5.87 24.60 -0.21
CA VAL A 186 7.15 23.90 -0.20
C VAL A 186 7.53 23.57 -1.65
N ASN A 187 8.29 24.46 -2.28
CA ASN A 187 8.65 24.40 -3.69
C ASN A 187 10.14 24.10 -3.87
N TYR A 188 10.56 23.87 -5.12
CA TYR A 188 11.96 23.68 -5.51
C TYR A 188 12.63 22.52 -4.76
N ILE A 189 11.92 21.39 -4.66
CA ILE A 189 12.46 20.11 -4.21
C ILE A 189 12.76 19.24 -5.43
N THR A 190 13.86 18.51 -5.38
CA THR A 190 14.19 17.44 -6.30
C THR A 190 14.26 16.13 -5.52
N VAL A 191 13.59 15.10 -6.00
CA VAL A 191 13.65 13.74 -5.47
C VAL A 191 14.12 12.81 -6.57
N SER A 192 15.19 12.04 -6.34
CA SER A 192 15.75 11.21 -7.40
C SER A 192 16.40 9.92 -6.88
N GLY A 193 16.25 8.85 -7.65
CA GLY A 193 16.92 7.58 -7.42
C GLY A 193 16.28 6.68 -6.38
N PHE A 194 15.13 7.04 -5.80
CA PHE A 194 14.38 6.20 -4.85
C PHE A 194 13.46 5.22 -5.57
N GLU A 195 13.13 4.15 -4.88
CA GLU A 195 11.91 3.38 -5.06
C GLU A 195 10.91 3.81 -3.98
N MET A 196 9.66 4.06 -4.37
CA MET A 196 8.57 4.36 -3.45
C MET A 196 7.50 3.29 -3.64
N ALA A 197 7.09 2.63 -2.56
CA ALA A 197 6.25 1.45 -2.63
C ALA A 197 5.19 1.44 -1.52
N GLN A 198 4.10 0.74 -1.78
CA GLN A 198 3.11 0.31 -0.78
C GLN A 198 2.53 1.46 0.07
N ALA A 199 2.42 2.66 -0.49
CA ALA A 199 1.63 3.72 0.12
C ALA A 199 0.14 3.55 -0.24
N ALA A 200 -0.75 4.09 0.61
CA ALA A 200 -2.18 3.96 0.42
C ALA A 200 -2.75 4.94 -0.61
N CYS A 201 -2.05 6.03 -0.90
CA CYS A 201 -2.39 6.96 -1.97
C CYS A 201 -1.42 6.78 -3.14
N PRO A 202 -1.92 6.59 -4.38
CA PRO A 202 -1.10 6.48 -5.57
C PRO A 202 -0.41 7.79 -5.95
#